data_3a7b4049a854f2f17364326cbd76c2d4
#
_entry.id   3a7b4049a854f2f17364326cbd76c2d4
#
_cell.length_a   1.000
_cell.length_b   1.000
_cell.length_c   1.000
_cell.angle_alpha   90.00
_cell.angle_beta   90.00
_cell.angle_gamma   90.00
#
_symmetry.space_group_name_H-M   'P 1'
#
loop_
_entity.id
_entity.type
_entity.pdbx_description
1 polymer ?
#
loop_
_entity_poly.entity_id
_entity_poly.type
_entity_poly.pdbx_seq_one_letter_code
_entity_poly.pdbx_strand_id
1 'polypeptide(L)'
;FIKVEATKFTEVGYVGRDVESIVRDLVENAIRMVKEEHEKRVQPRARVLAEDRLVTLLVHPPKKAAGNPLDFLLGKQKEQEPNQEEQEKLSGKREEIRQQLMRGELEERELEVEVTEEAPTLEVGGNSISLGDMMGGMMPKKTKLRHVKVKEARKILEQEEAEKLIDSDAVQEEAIARAEQNGIVFIDEIDKIAERRG
;
A
#
# COMPACT_ATOMS: atom_id res chain seq x y z
N PHE A 1 16.63 -8.87 13.91
CA PHE A 1 17.21 -10.23 14.03
C PHE A 1 16.25 -11.28 13.54
N ILE A 2 16.78 -12.45 13.16
CA ILE A 2 16.00 -13.67 12.88
C ILE A 2 16.54 -14.83 13.71
N LYS A 3 15.70 -15.84 13.96
CA LYS A 3 16.08 -17.10 14.58
C LYS A 3 15.78 -18.23 13.59
N VAL A 4 16.77 -19.11 13.36
CA VAL A 4 16.67 -20.24 12.44
C VAL A 4 17.11 -21.52 13.15
N GLU A 5 16.55 -22.67 12.73
CA GLU A 5 16.95 -23.99 13.20
C GLU A 5 17.89 -24.61 12.15
N ALA A 6 19.12 -24.94 12.53
CA ALA A 6 20.14 -25.46 11.61
C ALA A 6 19.68 -26.71 10.85
N THR A 7 18.87 -27.56 11.49
CA THR A 7 18.35 -28.79 10.91
C THR A 7 17.37 -28.59 9.73
N LYS A 8 16.82 -27.38 9.54
CA LYS A 8 15.94 -27.04 8.41
C LYS A 8 16.67 -26.66 7.15
N PHE A 9 17.98 -26.45 7.24
CA PHE A 9 18.80 -26.03 6.09
C PHE A 9 19.64 -27.19 5.57
N THR A 10 19.83 -27.22 4.26
CA THR A 10 20.63 -28.23 3.59
C THR A 10 21.50 -27.59 2.52
N GLU A 11 22.53 -28.33 2.08
CA GLU A 11 23.32 -27.91 0.92
C GLU A 11 22.46 -27.90 -0.35
N VAL A 12 22.85 -27.04 -1.30
CA VAL A 12 22.17 -26.89 -2.59
C VAL A 12 21.99 -28.27 -3.28
N GLY A 13 20.74 -28.58 -3.64
CA GLY A 13 20.39 -29.83 -4.33
C GLY A 13 19.81 -30.94 -3.44
N TYR A 14 19.74 -30.76 -2.13
CA TYR A 14 19.06 -31.68 -1.21
C TYR A 14 17.68 -31.11 -0.77
N VAL A 15 16.84 -32.01 -0.22
CA VAL A 15 15.52 -31.61 0.30
C VAL A 15 15.70 -30.78 1.59
N GLY A 16 15.40 -29.50 1.53
CA GLY A 16 15.50 -28.54 2.64
C GLY A 16 15.58 -27.11 2.12
N ARG A 17 15.65 -26.15 3.06
CA ARG A 17 15.84 -24.74 2.71
C ARG A 17 17.33 -24.49 2.43
N ASP A 18 17.60 -23.69 1.42
CA ASP A 18 18.94 -23.20 1.10
C ASP A 18 19.47 -22.29 2.20
N VAL A 19 20.75 -22.42 2.55
CA VAL A 19 21.43 -21.57 3.55
C VAL A 19 21.38 -20.10 3.18
N GLU A 20 21.43 -19.77 1.89
CA GLU A 20 21.30 -18.39 1.41
C GLU A 20 19.95 -17.76 1.76
N SER A 21 18.90 -18.58 1.98
CA SER A 21 17.59 -18.09 2.39
C SER A 21 17.62 -17.43 3.77
N ILE A 22 18.61 -17.72 4.61
CA ILE A 22 18.79 -17.06 5.93
C ILE A 22 19.02 -15.56 5.73
N VAL A 23 19.91 -15.19 4.82
CA VAL A 23 20.20 -13.78 4.53
C VAL A 23 18.99 -13.10 3.93
N ARG A 24 18.28 -13.80 3.04
CA ARG A 24 17.02 -13.29 2.46
C ARG A 24 15.97 -13.00 3.53
N ASP A 25 15.72 -13.95 4.44
CA ASP A 25 14.78 -13.80 5.54
C ASP A 25 15.19 -12.61 6.47
N LEU A 26 16.50 -12.40 6.69
CA LEU A 26 17.01 -11.28 7.47
C LEU A 26 16.70 -9.94 6.79
N VAL A 27 16.98 -9.85 5.49
CA VAL A 27 16.70 -8.63 4.70
C VAL A 27 15.19 -8.36 4.61
N GLU A 28 14.36 -9.38 4.36
CA GLU A 28 12.90 -9.24 4.35
C GLU A 28 12.36 -8.72 5.69
N ASN A 29 12.90 -9.23 6.80
CA ASN A 29 12.54 -8.73 8.12
C ASN A 29 12.97 -7.27 8.32
N ALA A 30 14.15 -6.88 7.82
CA ALA A 30 14.61 -5.49 7.86
C ALA A 30 13.73 -4.58 7.01
N ILE A 31 13.35 -4.99 5.79
CA ILE A 31 12.43 -4.24 4.91
C ILE A 31 11.10 -3.99 5.62
N ARG A 32 10.52 -5.02 6.24
CA ARG A 32 9.26 -4.86 6.98
C ARG A 32 9.39 -3.85 8.11
N MET A 33 10.46 -3.92 8.91
CA MET A 33 10.70 -3.00 10.03
C MET A 33 10.86 -1.55 9.55
N VAL A 34 11.68 -1.34 8.52
CA VAL A 34 11.92 -0.01 7.95
C VAL A 34 10.63 0.55 7.34
N LYS A 35 9.88 -0.28 6.61
CA LYS A 35 8.58 0.12 6.06
C LYS A 35 7.60 0.57 7.14
N GLU A 36 7.47 -0.18 8.23
CA GLU A 36 6.61 0.19 9.37
C GLU A 36 7.04 1.53 10.01
N GLU A 37 8.36 1.80 10.10
CA GLU A 37 8.86 3.08 10.61
C GLU A 37 8.54 4.24 9.66
N HIS A 38 8.69 4.03 8.35
CA HIS A 38 8.33 5.03 7.34
C HIS A 38 6.83 5.31 7.34
N GLU A 39 5.98 4.26 7.44
CA GLU A 39 4.53 4.40 7.55
C GLU A 39 4.16 5.28 8.75
N LYS A 40 4.71 5.00 9.93
CA LYS A 40 4.47 5.83 11.13
C LYS A 40 4.90 7.28 10.94
N ARG A 41 6.01 7.51 10.23
CA ARG A 41 6.55 8.85 9.97
C ARG A 41 5.64 9.66 9.04
N VAL A 42 5.08 9.03 8.01
CA VAL A 42 4.23 9.70 7.03
C VAL A 42 2.77 9.79 7.44
N GLN A 43 2.32 9.00 8.42
CA GLN A 43 0.91 8.89 8.81
C GLN A 43 0.22 10.21 9.14
N PRO A 44 0.84 11.19 9.85
CA PRO A 44 0.20 12.48 10.10
C PRO A 44 -0.12 13.25 8.81
N ARG A 45 0.78 13.18 7.83
CA ARG A 45 0.60 13.81 6.52
C ARG A 45 -0.42 13.05 5.67
N ALA A 46 -0.38 11.73 5.70
CA ALA A 46 -1.33 10.88 5.01
C ALA A 46 -2.77 11.15 5.46
N ARG A 47 -2.99 11.33 6.77
CA ARG A 47 -4.31 11.69 7.32
C ARG A 47 -4.83 13.00 6.75
N VAL A 48 -4.03 14.03 6.69
CA VAL A 48 -4.44 15.33 6.14
C VAL A 48 -4.83 15.19 4.67
N LEU A 49 -4.04 14.46 3.87
CA LEU A 49 -4.33 14.23 2.47
C LEU A 49 -5.59 13.37 2.28
N ALA A 50 -5.78 12.36 3.10
CA ALA A 50 -6.98 11.51 3.10
C ALA A 50 -8.24 12.29 3.44
N GLU A 51 -8.20 13.19 4.43
CA GLU A 51 -9.32 14.07 4.77
C GLU A 51 -9.67 15.03 3.62
N ASP A 52 -8.67 15.64 2.99
CA ASP A 52 -8.91 16.52 1.83
C ASP A 52 -9.51 15.75 0.64
N ARG A 53 -9.05 14.52 0.42
CA ARG A 53 -9.60 13.64 -0.62
C ARG A 53 -11.03 13.20 -0.28
N LEU A 54 -11.29 12.89 1.00
CA LEU A 54 -12.62 12.53 1.50
C LEU A 54 -13.61 13.68 1.32
N VAL A 55 -13.22 14.91 1.68
CA VAL A 55 -14.01 16.13 1.41
C VAL A 55 -14.31 16.26 -0.08
N THR A 56 -13.33 16.01 -0.92
CA THR A 56 -13.49 16.10 -2.39
C THR A 56 -14.50 15.08 -2.89
N LEU A 57 -14.45 13.82 -2.42
CA LEU A 57 -15.40 12.77 -2.78
C LEU A 57 -16.83 13.06 -2.30
N LEU A 58 -16.98 13.70 -1.14
CA LEU A 58 -18.28 14.06 -0.59
C LEU A 58 -18.92 15.27 -1.30
N VAL A 59 -18.08 16.19 -1.80
CA VAL A 59 -18.54 17.36 -2.59
C VAL A 59 -18.82 16.96 -4.05
N HIS A 60 -17.98 16.13 -4.62
CA HIS A 60 -18.06 15.67 -6.00
C HIS A 60 -18.01 14.13 -6.02
N PRO A 61 -19.14 13.45 -5.80
CA PRO A 61 -19.17 12.01 -5.92
C PRO A 61 -18.74 11.63 -7.36
N PRO A 62 -17.95 10.54 -7.49
CA PRO A 62 -17.49 10.10 -8.80
C PRO A 62 -18.70 9.88 -9.70
N LYS A 63 -18.75 10.59 -10.82
CA LYS A 63 -19.78 10.36 -11.83
C LYS A 63 -19.55 8.95 -12.36
N LYS A 64 -20.55 8.06 -12.23
CA LYS A 64 -20.53 6.77 -12.93
C LYS A 64 -20.11 7.06 -14.35
N ALA A 65 -19.05 6.40 -14.80
CA ALA A 65 -18.55 6.51 -16.18
C ALA A 65 -19.59 5.93 -17.17
N ALA A 66 -20.73 6.61 -17.29
CA ALA A 66 -21.74 6.40 -18.31
C ALA A 66 -21.55 7.41 -19.45
N GLY A 67 -20.31 7.81 -19.69
CA GLY A 67 -19.94 8.58 -20.87
C GLY A 67 -19.85 7.64 -22.06
N ASN A 68 -20.74 7.79 -23.02
CA ASN A 68 -20.60 7.14 -24.32
C ASN A 68 -19.19 7.43 -24.86
N PRO A 69 -18.43 6.41 -25.31
CA PRO A 69 -17.12 6.64 -25.94
C PRO A 69 -17.16 7.64 -27.11
N LEU A 70 -18.34 7.87 -27.69
CA LEU A 70 -18.60 8.85 -28.73
C LEU A 70 -18.60 10.32 -28.26
N ASP A 71 -18.90 10.59 -26.98
CA ASP A 71 -18.88 11.97 -26.46
C ASP A 71 -17.45 12.49 -26.30
N PHE A 72 -16.47 11.60 -26.05
CA PHE A 72 -15.05 11.93 -26.08
C PHE A 72 -14.56 12.31 -27.48
N LEU A 73 -15.02 11.59 -28.50
CA LEU A 73 -14.66 11.84 -29.91
C LEU A 73 -15.32 13.10 -30.48
N LEU A 74 -16.45 13.54 -29.92
CA LEU A 74 -17.20 14.71 -30.34
C LEU A 74 -16.76 16.03 -29.68
N GLY A 75 -15.71 16.00 -28.84
CA GLY A 75 -15.10 17.22 -28.27
C GLY A 75 -16.04 18.03 -27.35
N LYS A 76 -17.13 17.41 -26.82
CA LYS A 76 -18.13 18.09 -25.99
C LYS A 76 -17.79 18.22 -24.49
N GLN A 77 -16.60 17.85 -24.07
CA GLN A 77 -16.07 18.17 -22.75
C GLN A 77 -15.15 19.38 -22.82
N LYS A 78 -15.72 20.56 -23.06
CA LYS A 78 -15.14 21.78 -22.50
C LYS A 78 -15.53 21.77 -21.03
N GLU A 79 -14.62 21.37 -20.16
CA GLU A 79 -14.64 21.80 -18.77
C GLU A 79 -14.58 23.33 -18.80
N GLN A 80 -15.74 23.96 -18.64
CA GLN A 80 -15.81 25.40 -18.39
C GLN A 80 -15.17 25.58 -17.02
N GLU A 81 -14.10 26.37 -16.96
CA GLU A 81 -13.55 26.81 -15.68
C GLU A 81 -14.68 27.38 -14.85
N PRO A 82 -14.87 26.88 -13.61
CA PRO A 82 -15.99 27.30 -12.78
C PRO A 82 -15.92 28.80 -12.54
N ASN A 83 -17.01 29.47 -12.75
CA ASN A 83 -17.15 30.93 -12.56
C ASN A 83 -16.82 31.29 -11.09
N GLN A 84 -16.33 32.47 -10.79
CA GLN A 84 -15.92 32.89 -9.45
C GLN A 84 -16.99 32.61 -8.38
N GLU A 85 -18.27 32.84 -8.69
CA GLU A 85 -19.39 32.52 -7.81
C GLU A 85 -19.56 31.00 -7.53
N GLU A 86 -19.27 30.15 -8.49
CA GLU A 86 -19.28 28.71 -8.33
C GLU A 86 -18.12 28.22 -7.46
N GLN A 87 -16.95 28.84 -7.61
CA GLN A 87 -15.78 28.55 -6.77
C GLN A 87 -16.00 28.94 -5.32
N GLU A 88 -16.65 30.09 -5.04
CA GLU A 88 -16.99 30.53 -3.69
C GLU A 88 -18.02 29.58 -3.04
N LYS A 89 -19.05 29.20 -3.77
CA LYS A 89 -20.07 28.21 -3.31
C LYS A 89 -19.44 26.85 -3.02
N LEU A 90 -18.50 26.43 -3.87
CA LEU A 90 -17.78 25.17 -3.68
C LEU A 90 -16.85 25.20 -2.44
N SER A 91 -16.15 26.31 -2.24
CA SER A 91 -15.28 26.49 -1.06
C SER A 91 -16.05 26.49 0.23
N GLY A 92 -17.21 27.18 0.28
CA GLY A 92 -18.11 27.17 1.43
C GLY A 92 -18.64 25.78 1.74
N LYS A 93 -19.04 25.02 0.72
CA LYS A 93 -19.53 23.66 0.86
C LYS A 93 -18.43 22.69 1.34
N ARG A 94 -17.20 22.87 0.88
CA ARG A 94 -16.04 22.10 1.36
C ARG A 94 -15.78 22.33 2.84
N GLU A 95 -15.84 23.58 3.27
CA GLU A 95 -15.63 23.93 4.68
C GLU A 95 -16.73 23.37 5.59
N GLU A 96 -17.98 23.44 5.15
CA GLU A 96 -19.13 22.85 5.88
C GLU A 96 -18.94 21.33 6.05
N ILE A 97 -18.60 20.61 4.98
CA ILE A 97 -18.35 19.16 5.02
C ILE A 97 -17.16 18.85 5.92
N ARG A 98 -16.07 19.64 5.88
CA ARG A 98 -14.92 19.46 6.77
C ARG A 98 -15.32 19.58 8.23
N GLN A 99 -16.17 20.56 8.58
CA GLN A 99 -16.66 20.71 9.93
C GLN A 99 -17.57 19.57 10.37
N GLN A 100 -18.43 19.05 9.48
CA GLN A 100 -19.28 17.90 9.75
C GLN A 100 -18.44 16.61 9.95
N LEU A 101 -17.37 16.44 9.18
CA LEU A 101 -16.41 15.33 9.35
C LEU A 101 -15.70 15.41 10.70
N MET A 102 -15.24 16.62 11.10
CA MET A 102 -14.61 16.84 12.41
C MET A 102 -15.54 16.52 13.58
N ARG A 103 -16.85 16.80 13.42
CA ARG A 103 -17.88 16.48 14.42
C ARG A 103 -18.35 15.03 14.39
N GLY A 104 -17.88 14.23 13.41
CA GLY A 104 -18.27 12.82 13.25
C GLY A 104 -19.70 12.63 12.73
N GLU A 105 -20.36 13.68 12.24
CA GLU A 105 -21.76 13.64 11.79
C GLU A 105 -21.94 12.81 10.50
N LEU A 106 -20.85 12.62 9.73
CA LEU A 106 -20.89 11.93 8.44
C LEU A 106 -20.34 10.50 8.46
N GLU A 107 -19.93 9.97 9.63
CA GLU A 107 -19.25 8.67 9.74
C GLU A 107 -20.04 7.48 9.16
N GLU A 108 -21.37 7.52 9.28
CA GLU A 108 -22.24 6.45 8.77
C GLU A 108 -22.76 6.72 7.34
N ARG A 109 -22.41 7.86 6.75
CA ARG A 109 -22.79 8.19 5.37
C ARG A 109 -22.04 7.29 4.40
N GLU A 110 -22.74 6.78 3.38
CA GLU A 110 -22.15 5.97 2.32
C GLU A 110 -21.60 6.85 1.19
N LEU A 111 -20.48 6.44 0.65
CA LEU A 111 -19.85 7.04 -0.53
C LEU A 111 -19.17 5.97 -1.40
N GLU A 112 -18.95 6.31 -2.66
CA GLU A 112 -18.18 5.48 -3.59
C GLU A 112 -16.70 5.88 -3.53
N VAL A 113 -15.83 4.91 -3.27
CA VAL A 113 -14.36 5.10 -3.29
C VAL A 113 -13.78 4.21 -4.37
N GLU A 114 -12.90 4.78 -5.18
CA GLU A 114 -12.06 3.97 -6.06
C GLU A 114 -10.95 3.33 -5.24
N VAL A 115 -10.97 2.00 -5.15
CA VAL A 115 -9.95 1.21 -4.46
C VAL A 115 -9.10 0.50 -5.51
N THR A 116 -7.80 0.63 -5.38
CA THR A 116 -6.86 -0.13 -6.21
C THR A 116 -6.92 -1.61 -5.80
N GLU A 117 -7.24 -2.50 -6.75
CA GLU A 117 -7.09 -3.94 -6.49
C GLU A 117 -5.61 -4.29 -6.52
N GLU A 118 -5.14 -4.93 -5.46
CA GLU A 118 -3.84 -5.60 -5.50
C GLU A 118 -3.88 -6.69 -6.57
N ALA A 119 -2.84 -6.73 -7.39
CA ALA A 119 -2.73 -7.80 -8.38
C ALA A 119 -2.74 -9.17 -7.67
N PRO A 120 -3.43 -10.18 -8.22
CA PRO A 120 -3.46 -11.50 -7.63
C PRO A 120 -2.03 -12.02 -7.45
N THR A 121 -1.74 -12.48 -6.24
CA THR A 121 -0.47 -13.13 -5.92
C THR A 121 -0.51 -14.59 -6.34
N LEU A 122 0.52 -15.04 -7.04
CA LEU A 122 0.73 -16.46 -7.35
C LEU A 122 1.76 -17.01 -6.37
N GLU A 123 1.42 -18.08 -5.67
CA GLU A 123 2.37 -18.84 -4.88
C GLU A 123 3.19 -19.76 -5.81
N VAL A 124 4.44 -19.40 -6.04
CA VAL A 124 5.38 -20.23 -6.81
C VAL A 124 6.53 -20.64 -5.89
N GLY A 125 6.62 -21.93 -5.57
CA GLY A 125 7.73 -22.47 -4.78
C GLY A 125 7.80 -21.97 -3.32
N GLY A 126 6.67 -21.60 -2.72
CA GLY A 126 6.60 -21.10 -1.34
C GLY A 126 6.81 -19.59 -1.19
N ASN A 127 6.97 -18.85 -2.29
CA ASN A 127 7.01 -17.40 -2.30
C ASN A 127 5.75 -16.86 -3.00
N SER A 128 5.08 -15.89 -2.38
CA SER A 128 3.99 -15.15 -3.03
C SER A 128 4.61 -14.07 -3.91
N ILE A 129 4.46 -14.23 -5.22
CA ILE A 129 4.90 -13.24 -6.20
C ILE A 129 3.66 -12.53 -6.73
N SER A 130 3.63 -11.20 -6.60
CA SER A 130 2.58 -10.39 -7.21
C SER A 130 2.71 -10.45 -8.73
N LEU A 131 1.60 -10.75 -9.42
CA LEU A 131 1.59 -10.75 -10.89
C LEU A 131 1.92 -9.35 -11.46
N GLY A 132 1.64 -8.30 -10.69
CA GLY A 132 1.98 -6.91 -11.03
C GLY A 132 3.48 -6.66 -11.04
N ASP A 133 4.20 -7.22 -10.08
CA ASP A 133 5.67 -7.09 -9.98
C ASP A 133 6.36 -7.92 -11.08
N MET A 134 5.81 -9.09 -11.41
CA MET A 134 6.33 -9.96 -12.47
C MET A 134 6.21 -9.34 -13.87
N MET A 135 5.19 -8.51 -14.10
CA MET A 135 4.98 -7.80 -15.38
C MET A 135 5.55 -6.37 -15.40
N GLY A 136 6.45 -6.04 -14.46
CA GLY A 136 7.21 -4.79 -14.49
C GLY A 136 6.38 -3.51 -14.42
N GLY A 137 5.24 -3.54 -13.72
CA GLY A 137 4.39 -2.35 -13.57
C GLY A 137 3.67 -1.89 -14.85
N MET A 138 3.74 -2.63 -15.93
CA MET A 138 3.10 -2.27 -17.22
C MET A 138 1.57 -2.46 -17.23
N MET A 139 1.01 -3.19 -16.26
CA MET A 139 -0.45 -3.31 -16.16
C MET A 139 -1.03 -2.12 -15.40
N PRO A 140 -2.01 -1.41 -15.98
CA PRO A 140 -2.74 -0.40 -15.22
C PRO A 140 -3.39 -1.07 -14.01
N LYS A 141 -3.12 -0.54 -12.81
CA LYS A 141 -3.76 -1.01 -11.58
C LYS A 141 -5.27 -0.95 -11.79
N LYS A 142 -5.95 -2.08 -11.70
CA LYS A 142 -7.41 -2.12 -11.82
C LYS A 142 -8.01 -1.44 -10.60
N THR A 143 -8.77 -0.37 -10.84
CA THR A 143 -9.55 0.28 -9.80
C THR A 143 -10.98 -0.25 -9.82
N LYS A 144 -11.54 -0.50 -8.64
CA LYS A 144 -12.95 -0.83 -8.46
C LYS A 144 -13.62 0.21 -7.59
N LEU A 145 -14.81 0.61 -7.98
CA LEU A 145 -15.70 1.42 -7.14
C LEU A 145 -16.29 0.53 -6.04
N ARG A 146 -16.04 0.89 -4.79
CA ARG A 146 -16.65 0.25 -3.61
C ARG A 146 -17.54 1.24 -2.90
N HIS A 147 -18.75 0.80 -2.55
CA HIS A 147 -19.63 1.52 -1.66
C HIS A 147 -19.23 1.23 -0.21
N VAL A 148 -18.76 2.23 0.49
CA VAL A 148 -18.31 2.11 1.88
C VAL A 148 -18.80 3.29 2.71
N LYS A 149 -18.86 3.13 4.04
CA LYS A 149 -19.14 4.23 4.95
C LYS A 149 -17.93 5.15 5.08
N VAL A 150 -18.18 6.43 5.38
CA VAL A 150 -17.12 7.44 5.57
C VAL A 150 -16.01 6.97 6.50
N LYS A 151 -16.36 6.34 7.63
CA LYS A 151 -15.38 5.80 8.59
C LYS A 151 -14.45 4.73 7.99
N GLU A 152 -14.95 3.95 7.04
CA GLU A 152 -14.18 2.93 6.30
C GLU A 152 -13.36 3.57 5.19
N ALA A 153 -13.99 4.48 4.43
CA ALA A 153 -13.33 5.26 3.39
C ALA A 153 -12.10 6.00 3.93
N ARG A 154 -12.22 6.63 5.11
CA ARG A 154 -11.11 7.33 5.77
C ARG A 154 -9.89 6.42 5.94
N LYS A 155 -10.08 5.20 6.47
CA LYS A 155 -8.99 4.22 6.66
C LYS A 155 -8.34 3.81 5.35
N ILE A 156 -9.17 3.53 4.32
CA ILE A 156 -8.68 3.16 2.98
C ILE A 156 -7.85 4.29 2.39
N LEU A 157 -8.37 5.53 2.45
CA LEU A 157 -7.68 6.69 1.91
C LEU A 157 -6.39 7.02 2.70
N GLU A 158 -6.40 6.89 4.03
CA GLU A 158 -5.19 7.07 4.85
C GLU A 158 -4.10 6.08 4.44
N GLN A 159 -4.44 4.83 4.21
CA GLN A 159 -3.50 3.80 3.78
C GLN A 159 -2.96 4.11 2.38
N GLU A 160 -3.82 4.41 1.41
CA GLU A 160 -3.41 4.77 0.05
C GLU A 160 -2.50 6.01 0.01
N GLU A 161 -2.82 7.05 0.80
CA GLU A 161 -1.99 8.24 0.85
C GLU A 161 -0.66 7.99 1.58
N ALA A 162 -0.64 7.13 2.60
CA ALA A 162 0.62 6.71 3.24
C ALA A 162 1.52 5.95 2.26
N GLU A 163 0.97 5.01 1.49
CA GLU A 163 1.71 4.26 0.48
C GLU A 163 2.33 5.17 -0.60
N LYS A 164 1.60 6.22 -1.03
CA LYS A 164 2.12 7.20 -2.00
C LYS A 164 3.26 8.06 -1.46
N LEU A 165 3.31 8.26 -0.13
CA LEU A 165 4.33 9.06 0.53
C LEU A 165 5.61 8.28 0.87
N ILE A 166 5.56 6.95 0.76
CA ILE A 166 6.71 6.07 1.02
C ILE A 166 7.48 5.85 -0.26
N ASP A 167 8.76 6.14 -0.21
CA ASP A 167 9.71 5.80 -1.26
C ASP A 167 10.19 4.36 -1.04
N SER A 168 9.76 3.46 -1.92
CA SER A 168 10.09 2.03 -1.83
C SER A 168 11.58 1.76 -2.03
N ASP A 169 12.25 2.54 -2.86
CA ASP A 169 13.68 2.36 -3.13
C ASP A 169 14.49 2.78 -1.90
N ALA A 170 14.16 3.92 -1.30
CA ALA A 170 14.76 4.37 -0.05
C ALA A 170 14.56 3.37 1.10
N VAL A 171 13.37 2.75 1.19
CA VAL A 171 13.09 1.70 2.18
C VAL A 171 13.99 0.49 1.97
N GLN A 172 14.18 0.05 0.72
CA GLN A 172 15.04 -1.10 0.41
C GLN A 172 16.50 -0.81 0.72
N GLU A 173 17.02 0.33 0.30
CA GLU A 173 18.41 0.74 0.58
C GLU A 173 18.68 0.82 2.08
N GLU A 174 17.80 1.46 2.83
CA GLU A 174 17.93 1.57 4.30
C GLU A 174 17.85 0.18 4.97
N ALA A 175 16.95 -0.69 4.51
CA ALA A 175 16.80 -2.05 5.05
C ALA A 175 18.02 -2.91 4.81
N ILE A 176 18.61 -2.87 3.62
CA ILE A 176 19.86 -3.59 3.30
C ILE A 176 20.98 -3.09 4.17
N ALA A 177 21.18 -1.78 4.27
CA ALA A 177 22.22 -1.20 5.12
C ALA A 177 22.06 -1.59 6.60
N ARG A 178 20.81 -1.62 7.11
CA ARG A 178 20.53 -2.07 8.50
C ARG A 178 20.78 -3.57 8.68
N ALA A 179 20.46 -4.40 7.69
CA ALA A 179 20.73 -5.83 7.74
C ALA A 179 22.23 -6.11 7.74
N GLU A 180 23.01 -5.41 6.92
CA GLU A 180 24.46 -5.55 6.85
C GLU A 180 25.18 -5.08 8.13
N GLN A 181 24.77 -3.94 8.70
CA GLN A 181 25.46 -3.32 9.82
C GLN A 181 25.00 -3.81 11.18
N ASN A 182 23.71 -4.15 11.32
CA ASN A 182 23.05 -4.44 12.59
C ASN A 182 22.30 -5.78 12.60
N GLY A 183 22.37 -6.55 11.51
CA GLY A 183 21.69 -7.83 11.40
C GLY A 183 22.28 -8.87 12.35
N ILE A 184 21.42 -9.64 13.02
CA ILE A 184 21.81 -10.74 13.89
C ILE A 184 21.02 -11.97 13.50
N VAL A 185 21.72 -13.09 13.31
CA VAL A 185 21.13 -14.40 13.05
C VAL A 185 21.42 -15.30 14.24
N PHE A 186 20.37 -15.80 14.90
CA PHE A 186 20.48 -16.83 15.90
C PHE A 186 20.29 -18.20 15.27
N ILE A 187 21.30 -19.05 15.34
CA ILE A 187 21.27 -20.42 14.81
C ILE A 187 21.07 -21.38 16.00
N ASP A 188 19.93 -22.05 16.02
CA ASP A 188 19.58 -23.07 17.01
C ASP A 188 19.83 -24.48 16.46
N GLU A 189 19.91 -25.49 17.33
CA GLU A 189 20.07 -26.91 16.95
C GLU A 189 21.35 -27.22 16.13
N ILE A 190 22.41 -26.44 16.29
CA ILE A 190 23.66 -26.65 15.57
C ILE A 190 24.35 -27.97 15.97
N ASP A 191 24.16 -28.42 17.20
CA ASP A 191 24.63 -29.70 17.73
C ASP A 191 24.08 -30.88 16.92
N LYS A 192 22.83 -30.83 16.52
CA LYS A 192 22.17 -31.92 15.77
C LYS A 192 22.74 -32.14 14.36
N ILE A 193 23.36 -31.11 13.77
CA ILE A 193 24.04 -31.25 12.47
C ILE A 193 25.50 -31.62 12.61
N ALA A 194 26.13 -31.32 13.76
CA ALA A 194 27.53 -31.64 14.03
C ALA A 194 27.76 -33.12 14.34
N GLU A 195 26.76 -33.80 14.94
CA GLU A 195 26.85 -35.21 15.34
C GLU A 195 26.82 -36.22 14.14
N ARG A 196 26.54 -35.77 12.93
CA ARG A 196 26.38 -36.64 11.75
C ARG A 196 27.68 -37.03 11.05
N ARG A 197 28.87 -36.77 11.64
CA ARG A 197 30.16 -37.21 11.15
C ARG A 197 30.83 -38.17 12.12
N GLY A 198 30.17 -39.29 12.38
CA GLY A 198 30.72 -40.46 13.02
C GLY A 198 30.54 -41.68 12.15
#